data_b964c6f03cd1a25d673b2034f5701415
#
_entry.id   b964c6f03cd1a25d673b2034f5701415
#
_cell.length_a   1.000
_cell.length_b   1.000
_cell.length_c   1.000
_cell.angle_alpha   90.00
_cell.angle_beta   90.00
_cell.angle_gamma   90.00
#
_symmetry.space_group_name_H-M   'P 1'
#
loop_
_entity.id
_entity.type
_entity.pdbx_description
1 polymer ?
#
loop_
_entity_poly.entity_id
_entity_poly.type
_entity_poly.pdbx_seq_one_letter_code
_entity_poly.pdbx_strand_id
1 'polypeptide(L)'
;MSDRFEYRDIRVDGDDGPIVEGFSAQIAADGLTVIVGPSGAGKTTLLRLLNRLDDPDAGQVLFEGRDVRDYDVLELRRRVQLVGQVPVTFPGTVADNVGPEATDLLAQVGLHAALATREADRLSVGEAQRMALARSLGRHPDVLALDEPTSALDTASKGGIEQLIRQLADSSLTVVMVTHEPRHATELADHVIEVTPRS
;
A
#
# COMPACT_ATOMS: atom_id res chain seq x y z
N MET A 1 0.72 -7.55 -21.62
CA MET A 1 1.08 -7.25 -20.22
C MET A 1 0.20 -8.15 -19.39
N SER A 2 0.74 -8.84 -18.39
CA SER A 2 -0.06 -9.66 -17.48
C SER A 2 -0.52 -8.78 -16.32
N ASP A 3 -1.74 -8.99 -15.85
CA ASP A 3 -2.24 -8.29 -14.66
C ASP A 3 -1.67 -8.90 -13.40
N ARG A 4 -1.29 -8.07 -12.44
CA ARG A 4 -0.87 -8.51 -11.11
C ARG A 4 -2.08 -8.90 -10.28
N PHE A 5 -3.11 -8.05 -10.32
CA PHE A 5 -4.40 -8.36 -9.70
C PHE A 5 -5.56 -8.10 -10.65
N GLU A 6 -6.65 -8.82 -10.40
CA GLU A 6 -7.95 -8.58 -11.03
C GLU A 6 -9.05 -8.63 -9.97
N TYR A 7 -9.84 -7.57 -9.88
CA TYR A 7 -11.10 -7.55 -9.15
C TYR A 7 -12.23 -7.96 -10.09
N ARG A 8 -13.04 -8.94 -9.70
CA ARG A 8 -14.18 -9.44 -10.48
C ARG A 8 -15.45 -9.31 -9.68
N ASP A 9 -16.31 -8.37 -10.06
CA ASP A 9 -17.65 -8.14 -9.52
C ASP A 9 -17.69 -8.09 -7.98
N ILE A 10 -16.76 -7.31 -7.41
CA ILE A 10 -16.56 -7.22 -5.96
C ILE A 10 -17.74 -6.56 -5.30
N ARG A 11 -18.24 -7.19 -4.23
CA ARG A 11 -19.15 -6.60 -3.26
C ARG A 11 -18.53 -6.75 -1.87
N VAL A 12 -18.59 -5.67 -1.09
CA VAL A 12 -18.26 -5.64 0.34
C VAL A 12 -19.35 -4.88 1.05
N ASP A 13 -19.98 -5.51 2.02
CA ASP A 13 -21.06 -4.95 2.83
C ASP A 13 -20.49 -4.30 4.11
N GLY A 14 -21.06 -3.19 4.52
CA GLY A 14 -20.83 -2.53 5.81
C GLY A 14 -22.11 -2.52 6.65
N ASP A 15 -22.05 -1.94 7.83
CA ASP A 15 -23.19 -1.91 8.78
C ASP A 15 -24.40 -1.18 8.20
N ASP A 16 -24.18 -0.13 7.40
CA ASP A 16 -25.22 0.72 6.81
C ASP A 16 -25.50 0.42 5.32
N GLY A 17 -25.05 -0.72 4.82
CA GLY A 17 -25.18 -1.15 3.43
C GLY A 17 -23.84 -1.35 2.75
N PRO A 18 -23.84 -1.72 1.46
CA PRO A 18 -22.59 -2.05 0.78
C PRO A 18 -21.63 -0.86 0.68
N ILE A 19 -20.37 -1.10 1.04
CA ILE A 19 -19.25 -0.15 0.88
C ILE A 19 -18.80 -0.14 -0.58
N VAL A 20 -18.71 -1.34 -1.19
CA VAL A 20 -18.35 -1.55 -2.60
C VAL A 20 -19.37 -2.49 -3.22
N GLU A 21 -19.80 -2.23 -4.45
CA GLU A 21 -20.73 -3.12 -5.17
C GLU A 21 -20.46 -3.10 -6.67
N GLY A 22 -20.36 -4.30 -7.25
CA GLY A 22 -20.18 -4.51 -8.69
C GLY A 22 -18.83 -3.98 -9.20
N PHE A 23 -17.82 -3.86 -8.34
CA PHE A 23 -16.54 -3.29 -8.74
C PHE A 23 -15.68 -4.32 -9.47
N SER A 24 -15.22 -3.94 -10.66
CA SER A 24 -14.27 -4.74 -11.46
C SER A 24 -13.17 -3.83 -11.98
N ALA A 25 -11.92 -4.26 -11.83
CA ALA A 25 -10.73 -3.53 -12.29
C ALA A 25 -9.53 -4.46 -12.39
N GLN A 26 -8.51 -4.01 -13.10
CA GLN A 26 -7.23 -4.71 -13.23
C GLN A 26 -6.09 -3.83 -12.71
N ILE A 27 -5.13 -4.44 -12.03
CA ILE A 27 -3.90 -3.81 -11.57
C ILE A 27 -2.76 -4.41 -12.38
N ALA A 28 -2.03 -3.57 -13.09
CA ALA A 28 -0.89 -3.99 -13.91
C ALA A 28 0.22 -4.63 -13.06
N ALA A 29 1.03 -5.49 -13.68
CA ALA A 29 2.10 -6.21 -12.99
C ALA A 29 3.31 -5.33 -12.64
N ASP A 30 3.42 -4.17 -13.23
CA ASP A 30 4.52 -3.22 -13.08
C ASP A 30 4.01 -1.79 -12.91
N GLY A 31 4.87 -0.93 -12.40
CA GLY A 31 4.59 0.48 -12.21
C GLY A 31 3.71 0.81 -11.01
N LEU A 32 3.22 2.05 -11.00
CA LEU A 32 2.35 2.60 -9.96
C LEU A 32 0.90 2.67 -10.44
N THR A 33 0.05 1.84 -9.84
CA THR A 33 -1.41 1.97 -9.98
C THR A 33 -1.95 2.84 -8.85
N VAL A 34 -2.61 3.93 -9.19
CA VAL A 34 -3.28 4.82 -8.23
C VAL A 34 -4.79 4.58 -8.27
N ILE A 35 -5.35 4.22 -7.13
CA ILE A 35 -6.80 4.12 -6.91
C ILE A 35 -7.25 5.45 -6.29
N VAL A 36 -7.99 6.24 -7.05
CA VAL A 36 -8.43 7.59 -6.65
C VAL A 36 -9.95 7.63 -6.50
N GLY A 37 -10.42 8.46 -5.59
CA GLY A 37 -11.85 8.68 -5.34
C GLY A 37 -12.07 9.43 -4.04
N PRO A 38 -13.30 9.91 -3.78
CA PRO A 38 -13.61 10.66 -2.58
C PRO A 38 -13.46 9.82 -1.30
N SER A 39 -13.44 10.49 -0.15
CA SER A 39 -13.48 9.81 1.14
C SER A 39 -14.73 8.95 1.27
N GLY A 40 -14.60 7.77 1.85
CA GLY A 40 -15.71 6.81 2.00
C GLY A 40 -16.08 6.00 0.75
N ALA A 41 -15.40 6.17 -0.39
CA ALA A 41 -15.68 5.41 -1.62
C ALA A 41 -15.21 3.94 -1.58
N GLY A 42 -14.72 3.42 -0.45
CA GLY A 42 -14.29 2.02 -0.33
C GLY A 42 -12.85 1.73 -0.78
N LYS A 43 -12.02 2.75 -1.05
CA LYS A 43 -10.63 2.56 -1.54
C LYS A 43 -9.77 1.73 -0.60
N THR A 44 -9.75 2.06 0.69
CA THR A 44 -9.04 1.28 1.72
C THR A 44 -9.56 -0.17 1.79
N THR A 45 -10.87 -0.36 1.66
CA THR A 45 -11.48 -1.69 1.61
C THR A 45 -10.93 -2.48 0.41
N LEU A 46 -10.96 -1.90 -0.80
CA LEU A 46 -10.38 -2.54 -2.00
C LEU A 46 -8.90 -2.90 -1.80
N LEU A 47 -8.12 -1.99 -1.19
CA LEU A 47 -6.70 -2.24 -0.93
C LEU A 47 -6.50 -3.42 0.03
N ARG A 48 -7.33 -3.55 1.07
CA ARG A 48 -7.26 -4.61 2.08
C ARG A 48 -7.66 -5.99 1.56
N LEU A 49 -8.46 -6.05 0.49
CA LEU A 49 -8.77 -7.29 -0.20
C LEU A 49 -7.55 -7.92 -0.86
N LEU A 50 -6.56 -7.13 -1.30
CA LEU A 50 -5.38 -7.63 -2.02
C LEU A 50 -4.54 -8.62 -1.20
N ASN A 51 -4.48 -8.45 0.13
CA ASN A 51 -3.71 -9.30 1.02
C ASN A 51 -4.57 -10.04 2.07
N ARG A 52 -5.89 -10.11 1.82
CA ARG A 52 -6.86 -10.78 2.69
C ARG A 52 -6.85 -10.27 4.13
N LEU A 53 -6.69 -8.95 4.34
CA LEU A 53 -7.08 -8.33 5.60
C LEU A 53 -8.60 -8.25 5.73
N ASP A 54 -9.29 -8.12 4.60
CA ASP A 54 -10.73 -8.28 4.46
C ASP A 54 -10.99 -9.29 3.32
N ASP A 55 -12.10 -10.01 3.37
CA ASP A 55 -12.60 -10.86 2.28
C ASP A 55 -13.85 -10.20 1.66
N PRO A 56 -14.09 -10.33 0.35
CA PRO A 56 -15.31 -9.80 -0.25
C PRO A 56 -16.52 -10.67 0.08
N ASP A 57 -17.71 -10.05 0.25
CA ASP A 57 -18.98 -10.75 0.43
C ASP A 57 -19.46 -11.44 -0.85
N ALA A 58 -19.12 -10.86 -2.02
CA ALA A 58 -19.31 -11.48 -3.33
C ALA A 58 -18.20 -11.06 -4.30
N GLY A 59 -18.05 -11.83 -5.38
CA GLY A 59 -16.99 -11.63 -6.37
C GLY A 59 -15.68 -12.31 -5.98
N GLN A 60 -14.63 -11.99 -6.71
CA GLN A 60 -13.31 -12.60 -6.56
C GLN A 60 -12.19 -11.57 -6.74
N VAL A 61 -11.14 -11.72 -5.95
CA VAL A 61 -9.85 -11.03 -6.18
C VAL A 61 -8.83 -12.05 -6.63
N LEU A 62 -8.29 -11.87 -7.81
CA LEU A 62 -7.25 -12.75 -8.33
C LEU A 62 -5.88 -12.09 -8.18
N PHE A 63 -4.91 -12.82 -7.68
CA PHE A 63 -3.49 -12.48 -7.68
C PHE A 63 -2.78 -13.43 -8.65
N GLU A 64 -2.16 -12.89 -9.69
CA GLU A 64 -1.53 -13.68 -10.76
C GLU A 64 -2.45 -14.77 -11.34
N GLY A 65 -3.74 -14.42 -11.50
CA GLY A 65 -4.76 -15.32 -12.09
C GLY A 65 -5.36 -16.35 -11.14
N ARG A 66 -4.89 -16.42 -9.87
CA ARG A 66 -5.40 -17.34 -8.85
C ARG A 66 -6.14 -16.55 -7.76
N ASP A 67 -7.29 -17.05 -7.27
CA ASP A 67 -8.06 -16.41 -6.21
C ASP A 67 -7.18 -16.24 -4.95
N VAL A 68 -7.20 -15.06 -4.35
CA VAL A 68 -6.42 -14.78 -3.13
C VAL A 68 -6.80 -15.71 -1.97
N ARG A 69 -8.03 -16.23 -1.97
CA ARG A 69 -8.52 -17.18 -0.97
C ARG A 69 -7.89 -18.56 -1.05
N ASP A 70 -7.29 -18.90 -2.19
CA ASP A 70 -6.61 -20.17 -2.41
C ASP A 70 -5.14 -20.15 -1.98
N TYR A 71 -4.58 -18.98 -1.64
CA TYR A 71 -3.24 -18.84 -1.10
C TYR A 71 -3.20 -19.13 0.41
N ASP A 72 -2.06 -19.64 0.89
CA ASP A 72 -1.73 -19.50 2.31
C ASP A 72 -1.68 -18.01 2.68
N VAL A 73 -2.41 -17.63 3.71
CA VAL A 73 -2.59 -16.22 4.05
C VAL A 73 -1.29 -15.54 4.49
N LEU A 74 -0.37 -16.28 5.14
CA LEU A 74 0.91 -15.74 5.57
C LEU A 74 1.87 -15.59 4.38
N GLU A 75 1.81 -16.50 3.43
CA GLU A 75 2.55 -16.40 2.17
C GLU A 75 2.05 -15.20 1.36
N LEU A 76 0.73 -15.07 1.16
CA LEU A 76 0.13 -13.94 0.45
C LEU A 76 0.55 -12.60 1.09
N ARG A 77 0.45 -12.49 2.42
CA ARG A 77 0.81 -11.26 3.15
C ARG A 77 2.30 -10.95 3.14
N ARG A 78 3.18 -11.92 2.91
CA ARG A 78 4.61 -11.67 2.65
C ARG A 78 4.82 -11.09 1.26
N ARG A 79 4.13 -11.64 0.25
CA ARG A 79 4.22 -11.18 -1.14
C ARG A 79 3.52 -9.84 -1.38
N VAL A 80 2.45 -9.57 -0.64
CA VAL A 80 1.61 -8.37 -0.77
C VAL A 80 1.65 -7.61 0.56
N GLN A 81 2.60 -6.69 0.69
CA GLN A 81 2.77 -5.88 1.89
C GLN A 81 1.86 -4.66 1.85
N LEU A 82 1.19 -4.38 2.97
CA LEU A 82 0.34 -3.20 3.13
C LEU A 82 0.95 -2.24 4.16
N VAL A 83 1.11 -0.99 3.74
CA VAL A 83 1.48 0.14 4.60
C VAL A 83 0.23 1.01 4.78
N GLY A 84 -0.26 1.08 6.01
CA GLY A 84 -1.45 1.86 6.34
C GLY A 84 -1.20 3.35 6.39
N GLN A 85 -2.29 4.11 6.44
CA GLN A 85 -2.30 5.57 6.53
C GLN A 85 -1.53 6.09 7.76
N VAL A 86 -1.70 5.42 8.90
CA VAL A 86 -0.98 5.74 10.14
C VAL A 86 0.14 4.71 10.31
N PRO A 87 1.41 5.15 10.34
CA PRO A 87 2.53 4.23 10.54
C PRO A 87 2.50 3.60 11.94
N VAL A 88 2.58 2.27 11.99
CA VAL A 88 2.64 1.53 13.25
C VAL A 88 4.10 1.31 13.65
N THR A 89 4.44 1.74 14.86
CA THR A 89 5.73 1.46 15.51
C THR A 89 5.54 0.36 16.57
N PHE A 90 6.48 -0.59 16.62
CA PHE A 90 6.54 -1.59 17.69
C PHE A 90 7.58 -1.16 18.74
N PRO A 91 7.44 -1.61 20.01
CA PRO A 91 8.45 -1.34 21.04
C PRO A 91 9.85 -1.76 20.62
N GLY A 92 10.85 -0.96 20.98
CA GLY A 92 12.25 -1.18 20.62
C GLY A 92 12.78 -0.17 19.62
N THR A 93 13.97 -0.44 19.10
CA THR A 93 14.67 0.45 18.18
C THR A 93 14.07 0.39 16.76
N VAL A 94 14.48 1.34 15.94
CA VAL A 94 14.18 1.33 14.50
C VAL A 94 14.69 0.06 13.84
N ALA A 95 15.89 -0.40 14.19
CA ALA A 95 16.45 -1.65 13.68
C ALA A 95 15.62 -2.88 14.08
N ASP A 96 15.09 -2.93 15.32
CA ASP A 96 14.19 -4.01 15.76
C ASP A 96 12.88 -4.02 14.93
N ASN A 97 12.40 -2.86 14.53
CA ASN A 97 11.20 -2.72 13.71
C ASN A 97 11.42 -3.11 12.25
N VAL A 98 12.59 -2.81 11.66
CA VAL A 98 12.89 -3.04 10.24
C VAL A 98 13.42 -4.46 10.00
N GLY A 99 14.29 -4.94 10.88
CA GLY A 99 14.90 -6.28 10.79
C GLY A 99 16.38 -6.27 10.40
N PRO A 100 16.92 -7.44 10.00
CA PRO A 100 18.38 -7.65 9.86
C PRO A 100 19.08 -6.70 8.88
N GLU A 101 18.40 -6.28 7.82
CA GLU A 101 18.95 -5.40 6.78
C GLU A 101 18.64 -3.92 7.04
N ALA A 102 18.42 -3.55 8.32
CA ALA A 102 17.92 -2.21 8.68
C ALA A 102 18.76 -1.07 8.09
N THR A 103 20.10 -1.17 8.11
CA THR A 103 20.98 -0.11 7.61
C THR A 103 20.73 0.19 6.12
N ASP A 104 20.67 -0.86 5.30
CA ASP A 104 20.49 -0.72 3.84
C ASP A 104 19.06 -0.29 3.51
N LEU A 105 18.08 -0.88 4.19
CA LEU A 105 16.67 -0.53 4.02
C LEU A 105 16.37 0.90 4.46
N LEU A 106 16.98 1.39 5.54
CA LEU A 106 16.86 2.79 5.96
C LEU A 106 17.45 3.74 4.90
N ALA A 107 18.61 3.41 4.35
CA ALA A 107 19.21 4.19 3.27
C ALA A 107 18.30 4.20 2.03
N GLN A 108 17.71 3.07 1.66
CA GLN A 108 16.79 2.93 0.53
C GLN A 108 15.56 3.84 0.66
N VAL A 109 15.03 4.00 1.89
CA VAL A 109 13.89 4.89 2.13
C VAL A 109 14.30 6.33 2.50
N GLY A 110 15.58 6.68 2.35
CA GLY A 110 16.09 8.02 2.61
C GLY A 110 16.16 8.39 4.10
N LEU A 111 16.32 7.40 4.98
CA LEU A 111 16.62 7.59 6.40
C LEU A 111 18.11 7.41 6.67
N HIS A 112 18.65 8.23 7.58
CA HIS A 112 20.04 8.10 7.97
C HIS A 112 20.27 6.85 8.82
N ALA A 113 21.33 6.07 8.54
CA ALA A 113 21.65 4.82 9.23
C ALA A 113 21.78 4.99 10.78
N ALA A 114 22.18 6.18 11.26
CA ALA A 114 22.25 6.46 12.68
C ALA A 114 20.90 6.37 13.42
N LEU A 115 19.79 6.42 12.69
CA LEU A 115 18.45 6.21 13.26
C LEU A 115 18.21 4.75 13.68
N ALA A 116 19.00 3.79 13.21
CA ALA A 116 18.81 2.37 13.50
C ALA A 116 18.74 2.06 15.01
N THR A 117 19.52 2.76 15.83
CA THR A 117 19.57 2.58 17.29
C THR A 117 18.61 3.47 18.08
N ARG A 118 17.84 4.33 17.39
CA ARG A 118 16.85 5.21 18.02
C ARG A 118 15.59 4.41 18.37
N GLU A 119 14.95 4.75 19.50
CA GLU A 119 13.63 4.22 19.84
C GLU A 119 12.60 4.60 18.77
N ALA A 120 11.84 3.62 18.28
CA ALA A 120 10.91 3.81 17.16
C ALA A 120 9.74 4.76 17.51
N ASP A 121 9.34 4.84 18.78
CA ASP A 121 8.30 5.75 19.26
C ASP A 121 8.72 7.24 19.26
N ARG A 122 10.03 7.52 19.08
CA ARG A 122 10.58 8.88 19.02
C ARG A 122 10.75 9.41 17.60
N LEU A 123 10.30 8.67 16.62
CA LEU A 123 10.33 9.12 15.22
C LEU A 123 9.26 10.18 14.97
N SER A 124 9.58 11.16 14.12
CA SER A 124 8.56 12.00 13.50
C SER A 124 7.62 11.16 12.64
N VAL A 125 6.44 11.68 12.33
CA VAL A 125 5.46 10.96 11.47
C VAL A 125 6.08 10.57 10.12
N GLY A 126 6.84 11.47 9.49
CA GLY A 126 7.52 11.19 8.22
C GLY A 126 8.62 10.13 8.34
N GLU A 127 9.41 10.15 9.44
CA GLU A 127 10.40 9.11 9.72
C GLU A 127 9.73 7.76 10.00
N ALA A 128 8.63 7.74 10.75
CA ALA A 128 7.85 6.53 11.04
C ALA A 128 7.23 5.94 9.75
N GLN A 129 6.74 6.80 8.84
CA GLN A 129 6.22 6.36 7.54
C GLN A 129 7.33 5.71 6.69
N ARG A 130 8.52 6.33 6.62
CA ARG A 130 9.67 5.75 5.93
C ARG A 130 10.15 4.45 6.58
N MET A 131 10.15 4.37 7.91
CA MET A 131 10.46 3.13 8.63
C MET A 131 9.45 2.02 8.31
N ALA A 132 8.15 2.34 8.23
CA ALA A 132 7.12 1.36 7.86
C ALA A 132 7.33 0.85 6.41
N LEU A 133 7.72 1.72 5.48
CA LEU A 133 8.13 1.34 4.12
C LEU A 133 9.36 0.43 4.16
N ALA A 134 10.43 0.80 4.88
CA ALA A 134 11.63 -0.03 5.04
C ALA A 134 11.31 -1.43 5.57
N ARG A 135 10.48 -1.51 6.62
CA ARG A 135 10.02 -2.78 7.18
C ARG A 135 9.29 -3.65 6.16
N SER A 136 8.43 -3.05 5.35
CA SER A 136 7.70 -3.76 4.29
C SER A 136 8.64 -4.24 3.19
N LEU A 137 9.60 -3.42 2.75
CA LEU A 137 10.61 -3.78 1.75
C LEU A 137 11.52 -4.92 2.24
N GLY A 138 11.85 -4.98 3.52
CA GLY A 138 12.63 -6.07 4.13
C GLY A 138 11.95 -7.44 4.10
N ARG A 139 10.69 -7.52 3.63
CA ARG A 139 9.99 -8.78 3.33
C ARG A 139 10.15 -9.22 1.88
N HIS A 140 10.85 -8.44 1.05
CA HIS A 140 11.02 -8.65 -0.39
C HIS A 140 9.68 -8.91 -1.10
N PRO A 141 8.73 -7.97 -1.00
CA PRO A 141 7.39 -8.18 -1.54
C PRO A 141 7.38 -8.10 -3.08
N ASP A 142 6.42 -8.79 -3.70
CA ASP A 142 6.08 -8.61 -5.11
C ASP A 142 5.22 -7.35 -5.31
N VAL A 143 4.43 -7.00 -4.28
CA VAL A 143 3.48 -5.89 -4.31
C VAL A 143 3.56 -5.07 -3.02
N LEU A 144 3.60 -3.75 -3.17
CA LEU A 144 3.51 -2.79 -2.08
C LEU A 144 2.19 -2.01 -2.20
N ALA A 145 1.27 -2.29 -1.29
CA ALA A 145 -0.01 -1.61 -1.17
C ALA A 145 0.10 -0.46 -0.16
N LEU A 146 -0.27 0.76 -0.56
CA LEU A 146 -0.11 1.98 0.22
C LEU A 146 -1.46 2.66 0.45
N ASP A 147 -1.84 2.79 1.71
CA ASP A 147 -3.09 3.46 2.09
C ASP A 147 -2.80 4.91 2.48
N GLU A 148 -3.12 5.86 1.60
CA GLU A 148 -2.94 7.30 1.80
C GLU A 148 -1.57 7.69 2.41
N PRO A 149 -0.44 7.26 1.83
CA PRO A 149 0.88 7.29 2.48
C PRO A 149 1.40 8.70 2.81
N THR A 150 0.77 9.74 2.29
CA THR A 150 1.19 11.14 2.47
C THR A 150 0.19 11.99 3.24
N SER A 151 -0.98 11.44 3.60
CA SER A 151 -2.10 12.25 4.16
C SER A 151 -1.78 12.92 5.50
N ALA A 152 -0.96 12.27 6.35
CA ALA A 152 -0.57 12.78 7.67
C ALA A 152 0.73 13.61 7.67
N LEU A 153 1.30 13.89 6.48
CA LEU A 153 2.60 14.54 6.35
C LEU A 153 2.47 16.04 6.03
N ASP A 154 3.45 16.82 6.51
CA ASP A 154 3.64 18.20 6.05
C ASP A 154 4.09 18.25 4.59
N THR A 155 3.97 19.41 3.95
CA THR A 155 4.23 19.61 2.52
C THR A 155 5.68 19.23 2.12
N ALA A 156 6.67 19.49 2.98
CA ALA A 156 8.06 19.18 2.67
C ALA A 156 8.32 17.66 2.71
N SER A 157 7.71 16.96 3.66
CA SER A 157 7.81 15.50 3.82
C SER A 157 7.05 14.75 2.72
N LYS A 158 5.90 15.29 2.24
CA LYS A 158 5.10 14.68 1.16
C LYS A 158 5.91 14.41 -0.09
N GLY A 159 6.57 15.42 -0.66
CA GLY A 159 7.33 15.29 -1.89
C GLY A 159 8.43 14.22 -1.81
N GLY A 160 9.07 14.10 -0.65
CA GLY A 160 10.08 13.06 -0.44
C GLY A 160 9.53 11.63 -0.38
N ILE A 161 8.30 11.45 0.10
CA ILE A 161 7.60 10.13 0.07
C ILE A 161 7.10 9.82 -1.35
N GLU A 162 6.54 10.80 -2.04
CA GLU A 162 6.07 10.65 -3.42
C GLU A 162 7.20 10.24 -4.36
N GLN A 163 8.36 10.90 -4.23
CA GLN A 163 9.56 10.54 -5.01
C GLN A 163 10.04 9.12 -4.69
N LEU A 164 10.04 8.72 -3.42
CA LEU A 164 10.39 7.36 -3.01
C LEU A 164 9.42 6.33 -3.62
N ILE A 165 8.11 6.56 -3.55
CA ILE A 165 7.09 5.69 -4.14
C ILE A 165 7.33 5.53 -5.65
N ARG A 166 7.65 6.63 -6.35
CA ARG A 166 7.95 6.58 -7.78
C ARG A 166 9.20 5.73 -8.06
N GLN A 167 10.29 5.95 -7.31
CA GLN A 167 11.52 5.15 -7.43
C GLN A 167 11.28 3.66 -7.19
N LEU A 168 10.44 3.30 -6.22
CA LEU A 168 10.08 1.91 -5.95
C LEU A 168 9.29 1.30 -7.12
N ALA A 169 8.33 2.01 -7.68
CA ALA A 169 7.57 1.56 -8.84
C ALA A 169 8.45 1.41 -10.10
N ASP A 170 9.46 2.27 -10.27
CA ASP A 170 10.43 2.17 -11.37
C ASP A 170 11.38 0.96 -11.25
N SER A 171 11.49 0.36 -10.07
CA SER A 171 12.37 -0.79 -9.78
C SER A 171 11.73 -2.17 -10.00
N SER A 172 10.70 -2.30 -10.83
CA SER A 172 9.92 -3.52 -11.08
C SER A 172 9.07 -4.04 -9.91
N LEU A 173 8.93 -3.27 -8.84
CA LEU A 173 7.98 -3.53 -7.77
C LEU A 173 6.58 -3.05 -8.21
N THR A 174 5.57 -3.91 -8.12
CA THR A 174 4.20 -3.46 -8.31
C THR A 174 3.79 -2.58 -7.13
N VAL A 175 3.44 -1.33 -7.37
CA VAL A 175 2.96 -0.43 -6.31
C VAL A 175 1.50 -0.08 -6.55
N VAL A 176 0.68 -0.26 -5.53
CA VAL A 176 -0.74 0.12 -5.53
C VAL A 176 -0.95 1.16 -4.45
N MET A 177 -1.37 2.35 -4.82
CA MET A 177 -1.60 3.45 -3.87
C MET A 177 -3.05 3.89 -3.91
N VAL A 178 -3.71 3.97 -2.76
CA VAL A 178 -5.01 4.64 -2.65
C VAL A 178 -4.83 6.06 -2.13
N THR A 179 -5.59 7.00 -2.67
CA THR A 179 -5.52 8.40 -2.29
C THR A 179 -6.83 9.12 -2.59
N HIS A 180 -7.06 10.22 -1.88
CA HIS A 180 -8.11 11.18 -2.20
C HIS A 180 -7.56 12.44 -2.93
N GLU A 181 -6.24 12.53 -3.14
CA GLU A 181 -5.60 13.65 -3.86
C GLU A 181 -5.57 13.38 -5.38
N PRO A 182 -6.39 14.09 -6.20
CA PRO A 182 -6.45 13.82 -7.66
C PRO A 182 -5.12 14.03 -8.38
N ARG A 183 -4.24 14.91 -7.87
CA ARG A 183 -2.92 15.16 -8.46
C ARG A 183 -2.06 13.89 -8.51
N HIS A 184 -2.20 12.95 -7.59
CA HIS A 184 -1.43 11.71 -7.62
C HIS A 184 -1.75 10.85 -8.85
N ALA A 185 -3.00 10.89 -9.32
CA ALA A 185 -3.41 10.22 -10.56
C ALA A 185 -2.78 10.84 -11.81
N THR A 186 -2.53 12.15 -11.81
CA THR A 186 -1.99 12.87 -12.97
C THR A 186 -0.48 13.02 -12.97
N GLU A 187 0.14 13.07 -11.79
CA GLU A 187 1.57 13.39 -11.64
C GLU A 187 2.44 12.15 -11.35
N LEU A 188 1.87 11.12 -10.73
CA LEU A 188 2.64 9.96 -10.26
C LEU A 188 2.26 8.65 -10.94
N ALA A 189 0.99 8.46 -11.32
CA ALA A 189 0.48 7.16 -11.74
C ALA A 189 0.92 6.76 -13.15
N ASP A 190 1.24 5.46 -13.32
CA ASP A 190 1.29 4.82 -14.64
C ASP A 190 -0.11 4.32 -15.03
N HIS A 191 -0.90 3.90 -14.03
CA HIS A 191 -2.27 3.41 -14.20
C HIS A 191 -3.19 4.04 -13.16
N VAL A 192 -4.42 4.38 -13.56
CA VAL A 192 -5.41 5.01 -12.69
C VAL A 192 -6.67 4.17 -12.65
N ILE A 193 -7.17 3.93 -11.45
CA ILE A 193 -8.47 3.32 -11.20
C ILE A 193 -9.30 4.34 -10.43
N GLU A 194 -10.43 4.76 -10.99
CA GLU A 194 -11.34 5.68 -10.32
C GLU A 194 -12.43 4.90 -9.60
N VAL A 195 -12.61 5.21 -8.31
CA VAL A 195 -13.70 4.68 -7.49
C VAL A 195 -14.72 5.80 -7.27
N THR A 196 -15.91 5.62 -7.82
CA THR A 196 -17.00 6.56 -7.65
C THR A 196 -17.83 6.22 -6.42
N PRO A 197 -18.26 7.23 -5.63
CA PRO A 197 -19.20 6.97 -4.55
C PRO A 197 -20.54 6.49 -5.14
N ARG A 198 -21.27 5.77 -4.35
CA ARG A 198 -22.67 5.46 -4.69
C ARG A 198 -23.51 6.72 -4.72
N SER A 199 -24.41 6.79 -5.70
CA SER A 199 -25.52 7.74 -5.75
C SER A 199 -26.58 7.35 -4.72
#